data_3501eb17e061fb2d684a9253143b3a06
#
_entry.id   3501eb17e061fb2d684a9253143b3a06
#
_cell.length_a   1.000
_cell.length_b   1.000
_cell.length_c   1.000
_cell.angle_alpha   90.00
_cell.angle_beta   90.00
_cell.angle_gamma   90.00
#
_symmetry.space_group_name_H-M   'P 1'
#
loop_
_entity.id
_entity.type
_entity.pdbx_description
1 polymer ?
#
loop_
_entity_poly.entity_id
_entity_poly.type
_entity_poly.pdbx_seq_one_letter_code
_entity_poly.pdbx_strand_id
1 'polypeptide(L)'
;MLLVVDAGNTNVVVAVHDGAGWRGNWRIATEPQRTSDEYAVWLLTLLGHSGLNRADIEQAVIGTVVPAALYHLRRLCRDWFDVEPLIARSSLDWGFEIRMDNPDEVGADRLLNALAAHRKFGGPLVVIDFGTATTFDVVHGDGAYVGGVIAPGINLSIEALHRAAARLPRIGIGRPHSVIGRSTIPAMQSGIYWGYVGMIEGLVARIQAEFAGPLKVIATGGLAPLLAEGTAVIERIDPDLTLDGLRMLAERNATPTLSRDRVRTPEGD
;
A
#
# COMPACT_ATOMS: atom_id res chain seq x y z
N MET A 1 15.04 -1.39 -15.32
CA MET A 1 14.49 -1.11 -13.95
C MET A 1 12.99 -1.35 -13.92
N LEU A 2 12.41 -1.54 -12.73
CA LEU A 2 10.98 -1.73 -12.51
C LEU A 2 10.33 -0.43 -11.99
N LEU A 3 9.31 0.06 -12.68
CA LEU A 3 8.42 1.12 -12.21
C LEU A 3 7.28 0.50 -11.42
N VAL A 4 7.10 0.93 -10.19
CA VAL A 4 6.04 0.46 -9.29
C VAL A 4 5.08 1.62 -9.02
N VAL A 5 3.79 1.38 -9.23
CA VAL A 5 2.73 2.38 -9.01
C VAL A 5 1.68 1.81 -8.08
N ASP A 6 1.50 2.45 -6.94
CA ASP A 6 0.41 2.18 -6.00
C ASP A 6 -0.57 3.36 -6.01
N ALA A 7 -1.78 3.13 -6.52
CA ALA A 7 -2.80 4.16 -6.64
C ALA A 7 -3.96 3.91 -5.66
N GLY A 8 -3.83 4.50 -4.48
CA GLY A 8 -4.88 4.53 -3.46
C GLY A 8 -5.87 5.69 -3.64
N ASN A 9 -6.93 5.70 -2.83
CA ASN A 9 -7.97 6.73 -2.89
C ASN A 9 -7.48 8.15 -2.56
N THR A 10 -6.39 8.29 -1.79
CA THR A 10 -5.85 9.58 -1.35
C THR A 10 -4.60 9.98 -2.10
N ASN A 11 -3.70 9.04 -2.34
CA ASN A 11 -2.42 9.30 -3.00
C ASN A 11 -2.11 8.22 -4.04
N VAL A 12 -1.42 8.64 -5.09
CA VAL A 12 -0.67 7.76 -5.99
C VAL A 12 0.80 7.82 -5.58
N VAL A 13 1.36 6.67 -5.24
CA VAL A 13 2.78 6.50 -4.92
C VAL A 13 3.46 5.84 -6.10
N VAL A 14 4.57 6.41 -6.55
CA VAL A 14 5.38 5.86 -7.64
C VAL A 14 6.80 5.65 -7.15
N ALA A 15 7.34 4.47 -7.37
CA ALA A 15 8.71 4.14 -7.00
C ALA A 15 9.45 3.42 -8.13
N VAL A 16 10.78 3.50 -8.12
CA VAL A 16 11.65 2.80 -9.08
C VAL A 16 12.60 1.90 -8.33
N HIS A 17 12.64 0.63 -8.74
CA HIS A 17 13.55 -0.38 -8.22
C HIS A 17 14.52 -0.84 -9.31
N ASP A 18 15.84 -0.90 -9.00
CA ASP A 18 16.88 -1.25 -9.98
C ASP A 18 17.35 -2.72 -9.93
N GLY A 19 16.66 -3.54 -9.12
CA GLY A 19 17.04 -4.93 -8.84
C GLY A 19 17.84 -5.07 -7.53
N ALA A 20 18.55 -4.03 -7.10
CA ALA A 20 19.30 -4.01 -5.84
C ALA A 20 18.58 -3.21 -4.73
N GLY A 21 17.85 -2.17 -5.11
CA GLY A 21 17.16 -1.32 -4.15
C GLY A 21 16.24 -0.27 -4.78
N TRP A 22 15.54 0.45 -3.91
CA TRP A 22 14.71 1.58 -4.31
C TRP A 22 15.58 2.79 -4.69
N ARG A 23 15.37 3.32 -5.89
CA ARG A 23 16.11 4.48 -6.43
C ARG A 23 15.35 5.79 -6.26
N GLY A 24 14.07 5.72 -6.00
CA GLY A 24 13.21 6.85 -5.72
C GLY A 24 11.82 6.41 -5.33
N ASN A 25 11.15 7.26 -4.55
CA ASN A 25 9.78 7.09 -4.12
C ASN A 25 9.12 8.47 -4.06
N TRP A 26 8.07 8.67 -4.84
CA TRP A 26 7.39 9.95 -4.97
C TRP A 26 5.89 9.78 -4.80
N ARG A 27 5.24 10.83 -4.35
CA ARG A 27 3.82 10.82 -4.05
C ARG A 27 3.12 12.04 -4.64
N ILE A 28 1.95 11.79 -5.21
CA ILE A 28 1.04 12.84 -5.70
C ILE A 28 -0.37 12.54 -5.20
N ALA A 29 -1.19 13.57 -4.97
CA ALA A 29 -2.59 13.37 -4.61
C ALA A 29 -3.35 12.64 -5.72
N THR A 30 -4.25 11.74 -5.33
CA THR A 30 -5.11 11.05 -6.29
C THR A 30 -6.17 12.00 -6.82
N GLU A 31 -6.11 12.26 -8.11
CA GLU A 31 -7.12 13.00 -8.87
C GLU A 31 -7.66 12.05 -9.95
N PRO A 32 -8.91 11.59 -9.85
CA PRO A 32 -9.45 10.57 -10.77
C PRO A 32 -9.40 10.97 -12.25
N GLN A 33 -9.38 12.28 -12.53
CA GLN A 33 -9.35 12.83 -13.90
C GLN A 33 -7.95 13.26 -14.35
N ARG A 34 -6.90 13.06 -13.55
CA ARG A 34 -5.53 13.40 -13.94
C ARG A 34 -5.11 12.58 -15.14
N THR A 35 -4.71 13.27 -16.19
CA THR A 35 -4.32 12.66 -17.47
C THR A 35 -2.96 11.95 -17.39
N SER A 36 -2.70 11.05 -18.32
CA SER A 36 -1.38 10.43 -18.49
C SER A 36 -0.25 11.43 -18.66
N ASP A 37 -0.52 12.56 -19.34
CA ASP A 37 0.47 13.60 -19.63
C ASP A 37 0.82 14.40 -18.36
N GLU A 38 -0.17 14.72 -17.52
CA GLU A 38 0.10 15.35 -16.22
C GLU A 38 0.95 14.45 -15.30
N TYR A 39 0.64 13.15 -15.25
CA TYR A 39 1.49 12.19 -14.54
C TYR A 39 2.90 12.14 -15.15
N ALA A 40 3.01 12.17 -16.48
CA ALA A 40 4.30 12.09 -17.16
C ALA A 40 5.19 13.29 -16.87
N VAL A 41 4.67 14.51 -17.00
CA VAL A 41 5.42 15.74 -16.70
C VAL A 41 5.95 15.72 -15.27
N TRP A 42 5.09 15.37 -14.32
CA TRP A 42 5.45 15.26 -12.91
C TRP A 42 6.54 14.18 -12.68
N LEU A 43 6.31 12.97 -13.20
CA LEU A 43 7.21 11.84 -12.94
C LEU A 43 8.55 11.99 -13.65
N LEU A 44 8.57 12.40 -14.93
CA LEU A 44 9.81 12.58 -15.68
C LEU A 44 10.70 13.67 -15.08
N THR A 45 10.10 14.74 -14.52
CA THR A 45 10.84 15.76 -13.79
C THR A 45 11.54 15.17 -12.57
N LEU A 46 10.84 14.36 -11.78
CA LEU A 46 11.38 13.74 -10.56
C LEU A 46 12.44 12.67 -10.87
N LEU A 47 12.22 11.86 -11.91
CA LEU A 47 13.23 10.92 -12.41
C LEU A 47 14.52 11.64 -12.79
N GLY A 48 14.41 12.72 -13.56
CA GLY A 48 15.57 13.52 -13.98
C GLY A 48 16.33 14.10 -12.78
N HIS A 49 15.65 14.63 -11.77
CA HIS A 49 16.29 15.09 -10.53
C HIS A 49 17.00 13.98 -9.76
N SER A 50 16.56 12.74 -9.91
CA SER A 50 17.15 11.56 -9.26
C SER A 50 18.22 10.87 -10.13
N GLY A 51 18.58 11.46 -11.28
CA GLY A 51 19.55 10.90 -12.21
C GLY A 51 19.06 9.65 -12.95
N LEU A 52 17.75 9.46 -13.04
CA LEU A 52 17.11 8.34 -13.71
C LEU A 52 16.55 8.79 -15.07
N ASN A 53 16.64 7.93 -16.07
CA ASN A 53 16.07 8.19 -17.38
C ASN A 53 14.86 7.28 -17.63
N ARG A 54 13.89 7.76 -18.40
CA ARG A 54 12.74 6.95 -18.80
C ARG A 54 13.14 5.65 -19.54
N ALA A 55 14.24 5.68 -20.28
CA ALA A 55 14.75 4.52 -21.02
C ALA A 55 15.29 3.41 -20.12
N ASP A 56 15.56 3.71 -18.84
CA ASP A 56 16.00 2.71 -17.87
C ASP A 56 14.83 1.86 -17.34
N ILE A 57 13.59 2.30 -17.56
CA ILE A 57 12.38 1.59 -17.16
C ILE A 57 12.03 0.53 -18.21
N GLU A 58 12.12 -0.74 -17.84
CA GLU A 58 11.88 -1.88 -18.72
C GLU A 58 10.63 -2.66 -18.35
N GLN A 59 10.14 -2.46 -17.12
CA GLN A 59 8.96 -3.13 -16.59
C GLN A 59 8.16 -2.15 -15.74
N ALA A 60 6.86 -2.38 -15.64
CA ALA A 60 5.99 -1.63 -14.76
C ALA A 60 4.94 -2.54 -14.10
N VAL A 61 4.57 -2.22 -12.87
CA VAL A 61 3.47 -2.85 -12.14
C VAL A 61 2.59 -1.78 -11.52
N ILE A 62 1.28 -1.97 -11.62
CA ILE A 62 0.29 -1.05 -11.06
C ILE A 62 -0.63 -1.82 -10.12
N GLY A 63 -0.67 -1.40 -8.84
CA GLY A 63 -1.74 -1.69 -7.90
C GLY A 63 -2.69 -0.52 -7.81
N THR A 64 -4.00 -0.76 -7.86
CA THR A 64 -4.96 0.32 -7.70
C THR A 64 -6.30 -0.17 -7.17
N VAL A 65 -6.86 0.64 -6.29
CA VAL A 65 -8.26 0.56 -5.82
C VAL A 65 -9.12 1.68 -6.42
N VAL A 66 -8.57 2.44 -7.40
CA VAL A 66 -9.24 3.56 -8.07
C VAL A 66 -9.37 3.25 -9.57
N PRO A 67 -10.48 2.65 -10.03
CA PRO A 67 -10.64 2.22 -11.43
C PRO A 67 -10.44 3.37 -12.44
N ALA A 68 -10.87 4.58 -12.12
CA ALA A 68 -10.73 5.75 -12.99
C ALA A 68 -9.26 6.12 -13.25
N ALA A 69 -8.38 5.97 -12.25
CA ALA A 69 -6.95 6.27 -12.39
C ALA A 69 -6.22 5.21 -13.25
N LEU A 70 -6.69 3.96 -13.24
CA LEU A 70 -6.02 2.86 -13.95
C LEU A 70 -5.83 3.14 -15.44
N TYR A 71 -6.83 3.69 -16.10
CA TYR A 71 -6.74 4.01 -17.53
C TYR A 71 -5.58 4.96 -17.83
N HIS A 72 -5.46 6.04 -17.07
CA HIS A 72 -4.41 7.04 -17.26
C HIS A 72 -3.02 6.55 -16.84
N LEU A 73 -2.94 5.77 -15.75
CA LEU A 73 -1.67 5.18 -15.31
C LEU A 73 -1.16 4.11 -16.29
N ARG A 74 -2.06 3.33 -16.89
CA ARG A 74 -1.69 2.37 -17.94
C ARG A 74 -1.19 3.10 -19.19
N ARG A 75 -1.85 4.19 -19.59
CA ARG A 75 -1.40 5.05 -20.69
C ARG A 75 -0.06 5.71 -20.38
N LEU A 76 0.16 6.17 -19.15
CA LEU A 76 1.47 6.67 -18.72
C LEU A 76 2.58 5.65 -19.02
N CYS A 77 2.39 4.38 -18.61
CA CYS A 77 3.40 3.35 -18.84
C CYS A 77 3.63 3.08 -20.34
N ARG A 78 2.56 3.01 -21.14
CA ARG A 78 2.67 2.72 -22.58
C ARG A 78 3.24 3.87 -23.39
N ASP A 79 2.63 5.06 -23.22
CA ASP A 79 2.90 6.19 -24.13
C ASP A 79 4.23 6.88 -23.78
N TRP A 80 4.66 6.82 -22.51
CA TRP A 80 5.84 7.55 -22.04
C TRP A 80 7.04 6.67 -21.71
N PHE A 81 6.83 5.41 -21.35
CA PHE A 81 7.90 4.47 -21.00
C PHE A 81 8.03 3.30 -21.97
N ASP A 82 7.11 3.15 -22.94
CA ASP A 82 7.05 2.02 -23.90
C ASP A 82 6.96 0.66 -23.19
N VAL A 83 6.22 0.61 -22.07
CA VAL A 83 6.06 -0.58 -21.24
C VAL A 83 4.59 -0.89 -21.02
N GLU A 84 4.18 -2.14 -21.27
CA GLU A 84 2.87 -2.64 -20.85
C GLU A 84 2.93 -3.02 -19.36
N PRO A 85 2.19 -2.35 -18.47
CA PRO A 85 2.27 -2.65 -17.04
C PRO A 85 1.52 -3.92 -16.66
N LEU A 86 2.09 -4.69 -15.74
CA LEU A 86 1.35 -5.71 -15.00
C LEU A 86 0.35 -5.01 -14.07
N ILE A 87 -0.92 -5.43 -14.13
CA ILE A 87 -1.95 -4.89 -13.23
C ILE A 87 -2.22 -5.91 -12.12
N ALA A 88 -2.00 -5.51 -10.86
CA ALA A 88 -2.29 -6.33 -9.70
C ALA A 88 -3.80 -6.66 -9.64
N ARG A 89 -4.14 -7.93 -9.76
CA ARG A 89 -5.50 -8.47 -9.73
C ARG A 89 -5.51 -9.80 -9.02
N SER A 90 -6.64 -10.19 -8.44
CA SER A 90 -6.85 -11.50 -7.79
C SER A 90 -6.46 -12.71 -8.65
N SER A 91 -6.63 -12.61 -9.97
CA SER A 91 -6.33 -13.68 -10.93
C SER A 91 -4.84 -13.93 -11.21
N LEU A 92 -3.93 -13.11 -10.69
CA LEU A 92 -2.48 -13.33 -10.81
C LEU A 92 -2.02 -14.46 -9.89
N ASP A 93 -0.82 -14.99 -10.19
CA ASP A 93 -0.14 -15.89 -9.27
C ASP A 93 0.44 -15.11 -8.09
N TRP A 94 -0.23 -15.16 -6.96
CA TRP A 94 0.20 -14.54 -5.70
C TRP A 94 1.23 -15.39 -4.95
N GLY A 95 1.34 -16.68 -5.29
CA GLY A 95 2.19 -17.63 -4.61
C GLY A 95 1.70 -18.08 -3.25
N PHE A 96 0.46 -17.76 -2.94
CA PHE A 96 -0.25 -18.22 -1.75
C PHE A 96 -1.74 -18.36 -2.05
N GLU A 97 -2.43 -19.11 -1.22
CA GLU A 97 -3.86 -19.34 -1.32
C GLU A 97 -4.64 -18.17 -0.71
N ILE A 98 -5.74 -17.77 -1.35
CA ILE A 98 -6.69 -16.79 -0.81
C ILE A 98 -7.89 -17.56 -0.30
N ARG A 99 -7.95 -17.77 1.03
CA ARG A 99 -9.01 -18.54 1.73
C ARG A 99 -10.17 -17.61 2.12
N MET A 100 -10.81 -17.05 1.11
CA MET A 100 -11.98 -16.18 1.26
C MET A 100 -13.17 -16.81 0.54
N ASP A 101 -14.37 -16.49 1.00
CA ASP A 101 -15.61 -16.93 0.33
C ASP A 101 -15.65 -16.42 -1.12
N ASN A 102 -15.24 -15.16 -1.32
CA ASN A 102 -15.12 -14.51 -2.63
C ASN A 102 -13.71 -13.89 -2.77
N PRO A 103 -12.72 -14.62 -3.31
CA PRO A 103 -11.35 -14.12 -3.46
C PRO A 103 -11.24 -12.84 -4.29
N ASP A 104 -12.12 -12.65 -5.27
CA ASP A 104 -12.13 -11.48 -6.17
C ASP A 104 -12.56 -10.17 -5.49
N GLU A 105 -13.14 -10.24 -4.30
CA GLU A 105 -13.53 -9.06 -3.52
C GLU A 105 -12.38 -8.48 -2.69
N VAL A 106 -11.27 -9.20 -2.58
CA VAL A 106 -10.11 -8.72 -1.80
C VAL A 106 -9.37 -7.67 -2.60
N GLY A 107 -9.24 -6.49 -2.02
CA GLY A 107 -8.44 -5.40 -2.59
C GLY A 107 -6.99 -5.84 -2.83
N ALA A 108 -6.44 -5.44 -3.98
CA ALA A 108 -5.06 -5.80 -4.33
C ALA A 108 -4.05 -5.28 -3.29
N ASP A 109 -4.26 -4.11 -2.72
CA ASP A 109 -3.45 -3.52 -1.65
C ASP A 109 -3.31 -4.45 -0.44
N ARG A 110 -4.39 -5.11 -0.02
CA ARG A 110 -4.41 -6.06 1.10
C ARG A 110 -3.60 -7.33 0.78
N LEU A 111 -3.75 -7.86 -0.43
CA LEU A 111 -2.98 -9.03 -0.89
C LEU A 111 -1.48 -8.70 -1.06
N LEU A 112 -1.15 -7.49 -1.53
CA LEU A 112 0.22 -7.00 -1.64
C LEU A 112 0.89 -6.90 -0.27
N ASN A 113 0.19 -6.31 0.70
CA ASN A 113 0.65 -6.21 2.08
C ASN A 113 0.87 -7.60 2.70
N ALA A 114 -0.06 -8.54 2.48
CA ALA A 114 0.05 -9.92 2.94
C ALA A 114 1.26 -10.64 2.33
N LEU A 115 1.45 -10.51 1.01
CA LEU A 115 2.59 -11.07 0.28
C LEU A 115 3.92 -10.59 0.87
N ALA A 116 4.08 -9.26 0.96
CA ALA A 116 5.33 -8.67 1.44
C ALA A 116 5.58 -9.00 2.92
N ALA A 117 4.57 -8.90 3.77
CA ALA A 117 4.70 -9.20 5.19
C ALA A 117 5.12 -10.65 5.44
N HIS A 118 4.45 -11.60 4.78
CA HIS A 118 4.80 -13.01 4.95
C HIS A 118 6.21 -13.32 4.45
N ARG A 119 6.60 -12.75 3.31
CA ARG A 119 7.95 -12.95 2.75
C ARG A 119 9.06 -12.35 3.61
N LYS A 120 8.81 -11.19 4.24
CA LYS A 120 9.82 -10.47 5.05
C LYS A 120 9.90 -10.98 6.49
N PHE A 121 8.76 -11.32 7.09
CA PHE A 121 8.68 -11.60 8.52
C PHE A 121 8.30 -13.05 8.85
N GLY A 122 7.86 -13.84 7.86
CA GLY A 122 7.25 -15.15 8.09
C GLY A 122 5.91 -15.01 8.82
N GLY A 123 5.17 -16.08 8.92
CA GLY A 123 3.86 -16.05 9.57
C GLY A 123 3.74 -17.08 10.69
N PRO A 124 2.60 -17.14 11.38
CA PRO A 124 1.37 -16.37 11.12
C PRO A 124 1.48 -14.90 11.57
N LEU A 125 0.73 -14.02 10.92
CA LEU A 125 0.79 -12.59 11.21
C LEU A 125 -0.53 -11.84 10.89
N VAL A 126 -0.66 -10.64 11.46
CA VAL A 126 -1.66 -9.63 11.10
C VAL A 126 -0.93 -8.42 10.55
N VAL A 127 -1.34 -7.95 9.37
CA VAL A 127 -0.92 -6.64 8.86
C VAL A 127 -1.99 -5.62 9.20
N ILE A 128 -1.57 -4.51 9.82
CA ILE A 128 -2.43 -3.34 10.05
C ILE A 128 -2.00 -2.25 9.09
N ASP A 129 -2.88 -1.86 8.16
CA ASP A 129 -2.63 -0.74 7.27
C ASP A 129 -3.45 0.48 7.69
N PHE A 130 -2.76 1.58 7.99
CA PHE A 130 -3.35 2.86 8.36
C PHE A 130 -3.48 3.78 7.15
N GLY A 131 -4.40 3.42 6.26
CA GLY A 131 -4.74 4.15 5.05
C GLY A 131 -6.04 4.97 5.16
N THR A 132 -6.76 5.09 4.05
CA THR A 132 -8.12 5.69 3.99
C THR A 132 -9.11 4.89 4.85
N ALA A 133 -9.01 3.57 4.81
CA ALA A 133 -9.52 2.66 5.83
C ALA A 133 -8.38 2.20 6.74
N THR A 134 -8.69 1.66 7.90
CA THR A 134 -7.74 0.89 8.72
C THR A 134 -8.09 -0.58 8.54
N THR A 135 -7.21 -1.35 7.89
CA THR A 135 -7.41 -2.78 7.68
C THR A 135 -6.56 -3.62 8.60
N PHE A 136 -7.05 -4.82 8.91
CA PHE A 136 -6.34 -5.85 9.65
C PHE A 136 -6.38 -7.10 8.80
N ASP A 137 -5.28 -7.47 8.18
CA ASP A 137 -5.17 -8.55 7.23
C ASP A 137 -4.46 -9.74 7.86
N VAL A 138 -5.16 -10.87 7.96
CA VAL A 138 -4.66 -12.07 8.64
C VAL A 138 -4.02 -13.00 7.63
N VAL A 139 -2.78 -13.37 7.91
CA VAL A 139 -2.00 -14.31 7.09
C VAL A 139 -1.65 -15.53 7.93
N HIS A 140 -2.02 -16.70 7.44
CA HIS A 140 -1.72 -17.99 8.08
C HIS A 140 -0.22 -18.34 8.00
N GLY A 141 0.25 -19.29 8.80
CA GLY A 141 1.64 -19.69 8.87
C GLY A 141 2.23 -20.22 7.55
N ASP A 142 1.40 -20.79 6.69
CA ASP A 142 1.77 -21.24 5.33
C ASP A 142 1.73 -20.12 4.26
N GLY A 143 1.41 -18.89 4.67
CA GLY A 143 1.33 -17.73 3.80
C GLY A 143 -0.06 -17.46 3.22
N ALA A 144 -1.04 -18.32 3.46
CA ALA A 144 -2.40 -18.10 2.95
C ALA A 144 -3.04 -16.86 3.57
N TYR A 145 -3.71 -16.08 2.73
CA TYR A 145 -4.57 -14.99 3.19
C TYR A 145 -5.92 -15.55 3.67
N VAL A 146 -6.25 -15.32 4.93
CA VAL A 146 -7.43 -15.95 5.56
C VAL A 146 -8.55 -14.98 5.90
N GLY A 147 -8.40 -13.70 5.55
CA GLY A 147 -9.41 -12.69 5.81
C GLY A 147 -8.90 -11.55 6.68
N GLY A 148 -9.81 -10.81 7.29
CA GLY A 148 -9.42 -9.69 8.13
C GLY A 148 -10.57 -8.78 8.53
N VAL A 149 -10.23 -7.59 9.03
CA VAL A 149 -11.17 -6.57 9.49
C VAL A 149 -10.94 -5.26 8.73
N ILE A 150 -12.01 -4.56 8.41
CA ILE A 150 -11.96 -3.22 7.81
C ILE A 150 -12.67 -2.26 8.77
N ALA A 151 -11.94 -1.25 9.22
CA ALA A 151 -12.47 -0.18 10.06
C ALA A 151 -12.32 1.18 9.35
N PRO A 152 -13.07 2.21 9.75
CA PRO A 152 -12.85 3.56 9.23
C PRO A 152 -11.41 4.00 9.46
N GLY A 153 -10.81 4.71 8.49
CA GLY A 153 -9.51 5.35 8.70
C GLY A 153 -9.62 6.55 9.63
N ILE A 154 -8.52 6.90 10.29
CA ILE A 154 -8.49 7.96 11.31
C ILE A 154 -8.93 9.31 10.74
N ASN A 155 -8.38 9.69 9.59
CA ASN A 155 -8.74 10.96 8.94
C ASN A 155 -10.21 10.99 8.52
N LEU A 156 -10.75 9.85 8.07
CA LEU A 156 -12.18 9.71 7.75
C LEU A 156 -13.02 9.91 9.00
N SER A 157 -12.63 9.35 10.15
CA SER A 157 -13.35 9.49 11.42
C SER A 157 -13.31 10.92 11.96
N ILE A 158 -12.17 11.61 11.83
CA ILE A 158 -12.04 13.04 12.19
C ILE A 158 -12.99 13.89 11.33
N GLU A 159 -12.99 13.67 10.03
CA GLU A 159 -13.85 14.42 9.10
C GLU A 159 -15.34 14.14 9.34
N ALA A 160 -15.70 12.87 9.59
CA ALA A 160 -17.07 12.50 9.92
C ALA A 160 -17.54 13.17 11.22
N LEU A 161 -16.70 13.20 12.25
CA LEU A 161 -17.01 13.86 13.52
C LEU A 161 -17.17 15.37 13.34
N HIS A 162 -16.30 16.02 12.55
CA HIS A 162 -16.41 17.45 12.23
C HIS A 162 -17.69 17.77 11.47
N ARG A 163 -18.06 16.96 10.47
CA ARG A 163 -19.27 17.16 9.65
C ARG A 163 -20.56 16.93 10.43
N ALA A 164 -20.57 15.91 11.31
CA ALA A 164 -21.78 15.55 12.06
C ALA A 164 -22.09 16.50 13.22
N ALA A 165 -21.11 17.24 13.71
CA ALA A 165 -21.26 18.06 14.90
C ALA A 165 -20.93 19.53 14.61
N ALA A 166 -21.96 20.38 14.51
CA ALA A 166 -21.87 21.79 14.05
C ALA A 166 -20.87 22.67 14.84
N ARG A 167 -20.44 22.27 16.03
CA ARG A 167 -19.52 23.04 16.87
C ARG A 167 -18.14 22.41 17.02
N LEU A 168 -17.88 21.25 16.41
CA LEU A 168 -16.58 20.59 16.50
C LEU A 168 -15.67 21.07 15.37
N PRO A 169 -14.49 21.65 15.71
CA PRO A 169 -13.55 22.12 14.69
C PRO A 169 -12.85 20.96 14.00
N ARG A 170 -12.23 21.21 12.85
CA ARG A 170 -11.24 20.28 12.30
C ARG A 170 -10.04 20.24 13.22
N ILE A 171 -9.54 19.04 13.49
CA ILE A 171 -8.36 18.80 14.32
C ILE A 171 -7.33 18.01 13.55
N GLY A 172 -6.04 18.25 13.85
CA GLY A 172 -4.96 17.33 13.47
C GLY A 172 -4.89 16.18 14.46
N ILE A 173 -4.45 15.01 13.97
CA ILE A 173 -4.14 13.87 14.83
C ILE A 173 -2.77 14.03 15.49
N GLY A 174 -2.67 13.67 16.76
CA GLY A 174 -1.44 13.63 17.54
C GLY A 174 -1.68 12.95 18.86
N ARG A 175 -0.63 12.47 19.50
CA ARG A 175 -0.72 11.89 20.84
C ARG A 175 -1.06 12.99 21.85
N PRO A 176 -2.17 12.86 22.60
CA PRO A 176 -2.56 13.87 23.59
C PRO A 176 -1.67 13.80 24.84
N HIS A 177 -1.45 14.93 25.50
CA HIS A 177 -0.71 14.98 26.77
C HIS A 177 -1.41 14.28 27.92
N SER A 178 -2.76 14.25 27.89
CA SER A 178 -3.58 13.60 28.91
C SER A 178 -4.81 12.96 28.26
N VAL A 179 -5.30 11.89 28.86
CA VAL A 179 -6.52 11.20 28.39
C VAL A 179 -7.75 12.09 28.59
N ILE A 180 -7.81 12.83 29.71
CA ILE A 180 -8.92 13.75 29.99
C ILE A 180 -8.58 15.11 29.39
N GLY A 181 -9.19 15.46 28.24
CA GLY A 181 -9.11 16.77 27.63
C GLY A 181 -9.96 17.79 28.41
N ARG A 182 -9.38 18.96 28.73
CA ARG A 182 -10.07 20.03 29.46
C ARG A 182 -10.73 21.09 28.56
N SER A 183 -10.69 20.90 27.26
CA SER A 183 -11.40 21.69 26.25
C SER A 183 -11.71 20.84 25.03
N THR A 184 -12.49 21.35 24.09
CA THR A 184 -13.02 20.59 22.94
C THR A 184 -11.92 19.94 22.10
N ILE A 185 -10.88 20.69 21.71
CA ILE A 185 -9.82 20.16 20.84
C ILE A 185 -9.03 19.03 21.52
N PRO A 186 -8.46 19.20 22.74
CA PRO A 186 -7.81 18.10 23.45
C PRO A 186 -8.72 16.90 23.72
N ALA A 187 -10.01 17.14 24.02
CA ALA A 187 -10.96 16.04 24.21
C ALA A 187 -11.19 15.23 22.92
N MET A 188 -11.32 15.91 21.77
CA MET A 188 -11.44 15.27 20.46
C MET A 188 -10.16 14.51 20.11
N GLN A 189 -8.98 15.13 20.27
CA GLN A 189 -7.70 14.48 20.02
C GLN A 189 -7.52 13.22 20.87
N SER A 190 -7.87 13.30 22.14
CA SER A 190 -7.82 12.16 23.06
C SER A 190 -8.75 11.04 22.62
N GLY A 191 -10.00 11.38 22.30
CA GLY A 191 -10.98 10.38 21.86
C GLY A 191 -10.57 9.66 20.58
N ILE A 192 -10.03 10.40 19.60
CA ILE A 192 -9.52 9.81 18.35
C ILE A 192 -8.27 8.96 18.62
N TYR A 193 -7.26 9.49 19.27
CA TYR A 193 -5.99 8.77 19.47
C TYR A 193 -6.18 7.51 20.31
N TRP A 194 -6.72 7.65 21.52
CA TRP A 194 -6.91 6.51 22.43
C TRP A 194 -8.04 5.58 21.99
N GLY A 195 -9.04 6.10 21.27
CA GLY A 195 -10.08 5.28 20.64
C GLY A 195 -9.47 4.33 19.59
N TYR A 196 -8.55 4.82 18.75
CA TYR A 196 -7.86 3.98 17.77
C TYR A 196 -6.87 3.01 18.42
N VAL A 197 -6.12 3.45 19.43
CA VAL A 197 -5.25 2.54 20.21
C VAL A 197 -6.08 1.41 20.83
N GLY A 198 -7.18 1.72 21.50
CA GLY A 198 -8.06 0.71 22.07
C GLY A 198 -8.74 -0.20 21.05
N MET A 199 -9.08 0.32 19.85
CA MET A 199 -9.58 -0.46 18.73
C MET A 199 -8.51 -1.45 18.24
N ILE A 200 -7.28 -1.00 18.05
CA ILE A 200 -6.15 -1.84 17.61
C ILE A 200 -5.93 -2.99 18.60
N GLU A 201 -5.77 -2.68 19.88
CA GLU A 201 -5.56 -3.67 20.94
C GLU A 201 -6.73 -4.65 21.03
N GLY A 202 -7.95 -4.13 21.00
CA GLY A 202 -9.16 -4.94 21.09
C GLY A 202 -9.38 -5.86 19.89
N LEU A 203 -9.08 -5.41 18.68
CA LEU A 203 -9.21 -6.23 17.46
C LEU A 203 -8.09 -7.27 17.39
N VAL A 204 -6.84 -6.88 17.65
CA VAL A 204 -5.72 -7.83 17.66
C VAL A 204 -5.95 -8.96 18.66
N ALA A 205 -6.38 -8.63 19.88
CA ALA A 205 -6.68 -9.65 20.91
C ALA A 205 -7.79 -10.61 20.45
N ARG A 206 -8.83 -10.12 19.78
CA ARG A 206 -9.92 -10.96 19.26
C ARG A 206 -9.48 -11.82 18.10
N ILE A 207 -8.70 -11.27 17.17
CA ILE A 207 -8.11 -12.02 16.04
C ILE A 207 -7.22 -13.14 16.57
N GLN A 208 -6.34 -12.86 17.53
CA GLN A 208 -5.48 -13.88 18.15
C GLN A 208 -6.27 -14.99 18.85
N ALA A 209 -7.36 -14.63 19.55
CA ALA A 209 -8.24 -15.59 20.20
C ALA A 209 -8.95 -16.51 19.20
N GLU A 210 -9.45 -15.94 18.10
CA GLU A 210 -10.12 -16.70 17.02
C GLU A 210 -9.14 -17.56 16.23
N PHE A 211 -7.94 -17.04 15.95
CA PHE A 211 -6.87 -17.76 15.25
C PHE A 211 -6.28 -18.91 16.09
N ALA A 212 -6.57 -18.92 17.39
CA ALA A 212 -6.09 -19.90 18.38
C ALA A 212 -4.54 -19.98 18.51
N GLY A 213 -3.87 -18.84 18.36
CA GLY A 213 -2.41 -18.77 18.50
C GLY A 213 -1.84 -17.35 18.41
N PRO A 214 -0.55 -17.20 18.74
CA PRO A 214 0.14 -15.93 18.64
C PRO A 214 0.32 -15.54 17.17
N LEU A 215 0.08 -14.26 16.87
CA LEU A 215 0.29 -13.65 15.57
C LEU A 215 1.28 -12.50 15.71
N LYS A 216 2.24 -12.40 14.81
CA LYS A 216 3.06 -11.20 14.68
C LYS A 216 2.19 -10.05 14.18
N VAL A 217 2.38 -8.86 14.71
CA VAL A 217 1.62 -7.69 14.30
C VAL A 217 2.53 -6.70 13.59
N ILE A 218 2.31 -6.55 12.28
CA ILE A 218 3.09 -5.68 11.40
C ILE A 218 2.21 -4.51 11.01
N ALA A 219 2.71 -3.29 11.09
CA ALA A 219 1.98 -2.10 10.70
C ALA A 219 2.58 -1.42 9.47
N THR A 220 1.72 -0.86 8.63
CA THR A 220 2.09 -0.01 7.50
C THR A 220 1.16 1.20 7.39
N GLY A 221 1.40 2.07 6.42
CA GLY A 221 0.63 3.29 6.24
C GLY A 221 1.17 4.49 7.02
N GLY A 222 0.74 5.68 6.60
CA GLY A 222 1.33 6.94 7.05
C GLY A 222 1.18 7.28 8.54
N LEU A 223 0.20 6.67 9.23
CA LEU A 223 -0.05 6.88 10.67
C LEU A 223 0.48 5.75 11.56
N ALA A 224 1.09 4.72 10.98
CA ALA A 224 1.64 3.60 11.75
C ALA A 224 2.65 4.06 12.82
N PRO A 225 3.62 4.97 12.56
CA PRO A 225 4.55 5.41 13.59
C PRO A 225 3.86 6.08 14.79
N LEU A 226 2.87 6.94 14.50
CA LEU A 226 2.17 7.67 15.57
C LEU A 226 1.36 6.72 16.48
N LEU A 227 0.70 5.72 15.92
CA LEU A 227 -0.15 4.80 16.69
C LEU A 227 0.66 3.75 17.43
N ALA A 228 1.78 3.31 16.86
CA ALA A 228 2.68 2.38 17.52
C ALA A 228 3.29 2.95 18.82
N GLU A 229 3.42 4.29 18.94
CA GLU A 229 3.82 4.92 20.21
C GLU A 229 2.81 4.71 21.36
N GLY A 230 1.57 4.42 21.03
CA GLY A 230 0.48 4.27 22.01
C GLY A 230 0.21 2.84 22.45
N THR A 231 0.77 1.84 21.79
CA THR A 231 0.47 0.43 22.03
C THR A 231 1.70 -0.46 21.88
N ALA A 232 1.75 -1.52 22.64
CA ALA A 232 2.80 -2.53 22.56
C ALA A 232 2.46 -3.70 21.60
N VAL A 233 1.24 -3.74 21.05
CA VAL A 233 0.84 -4.87 20.20
C VAL A 233 1.45 -4.83 18.81
N ILE A 234 1.86 -3.65 18.33
CA ILE A 234 2.54 -3.49 17.03
C ILE A 234 4.02 -3.82 17.21
N GLU A 235 4.48 -4.91 16.63
CA GLU A 235 5.85 -5.39 16.78
C GLU A 235 6.82 -4.73 15.79
N ARG A 236 6.34 -4.44 14.58
CA ARG A 236 7.14 -3.89 13.47
C ARG A 236 6.32 -2.88 12.67
N ILE A 237 7.02 -1.87 12.15
CA ILE A 237 6.48 -0.92 11.18
C ILE A 237 7.29 -1.08 9.89
N ASP A 238 6.59 -1.20 8.79
CA ASP A 238 7.18 -1.27 7.46
C ASP A 238 6.44 -0.33 6.50
N PRO A 239 7.00 0.86 6.24
CA PRO A 239 6.33 1.87 5.42
C PRO A 239 6.28 1.53 3.93
N ASP A 240 7.15 0.61 3.46
CA ASP A 240 7.27 0.26 2.04
C ASP A 240 6.57 -1.06 1.69
N LEU A 241 5.77 -1.60 2.62
CA LEU A 241 5.20 -2.94 2.50
C LEU A 241 4.41 -3.15 1.20
N THR A 242 3.54 -2.20 0.83
CA THR A 242 2.74 -2.27 -0.41
C THR A 242 3.62 -2.21 -1.66
N LEU A 243 4.63 -1.34 -1.65
CA LEU A 243 5.59 -1.24 -2.77
C LEU A 243 6.40 -2.52 -2.94
N ASP A 244 6.88 -3.10 -1.83
CA ASP A 244 7.56 -4.38 -1.84
C ASP A 244 6.66 -5.51 -2.33
N GLY A 245 5.40 -5.50 -1.93
CA GLY A 245 4.38 -6.43 -2.43
C GLY A 245 4.21 -6.35 -3.94
N LEU A 246 4.09 -5.14 -4.50
CA LEU A 246 4.02 -4.91 -5.95
C LEU A 246 5.26 -5.41 -6.67
N ARG A 247 6.45 -5.11 -6.14
CA ARG A 247 7.70 -5.61 -6.70
C ARG A 247 7.75 -7.14 -6.70
N MET A 248 7.45 -7.77 -5.58
CA MET A 248 7.44 -9.24 -5.45
C MET A 248 6.41 -9.89 -6.37
N LEU A 249 5.23 -9.26 -6.53
CA LEU A 249 4.21 -9.73 -7.47
C LEU A 249 4.69 -9.64 -8.92
N ALA A 250 5.35 -8.54 -9.29
CA ALA A 250 5.91 -8.36 -10.62
C ALA A 250 7.00 -9.39 -10.92
N GLU A 251 7.93 -9.62 -9.99
CA GLU A 251 8.99 -10.63 -10.13
C GLU A 251 8.42 -12.04 -10.31
N ARG A 252 7.35 -12.37 -9.58
CA ARG A 252 6.70 -13.67 -9.66
C ARG A 252 5.96 -13.90 -10.98
N ASN A 253 5.32 -12.86 -11.52
CA ASN A 253 4.54 -12.91 -12.74
C ASN A 253 5.31 -12.41 -13.98
N ALA A 254 6.64 -12.20 -13.84
CA ALA A 254 7.47 -11.84 -14.98
C ALA A 254 7.46 -12.98 -16.00
N THR A 255 6.96 -12.71 -17.20
CA THR A 255 7.15 -13.62 -18.33
C THR A 255 8.65 -13.69 -18.61
N PRO A 256 9.26 -14.88 -18.76
CA PRO A 256 10.66 -14.98 -19.15
C PRO A 256 10.87 -14.15 -20.41
N THR A 257 11.66 -13.10 -20.33
CA THR A 257 12.05 -12.32 -21.50
C THR A 257 12.83 -13.28 -22.40
N LEU A 258 12.24 -13.73 -23.50
CA LEU A 258 13.01 -14.36 -24.55
C LEU A 258 14.08 -13.34 -24.95
N SER A 259 15.33 -13.68 -24.67
CA SER A 259 16.48 -12.86 -25.02
C SER A 259 16.31 -12.46 -26.48
N ARG A 260 16.22 -11.15 -26.74
CA ARG A 260 16.37 -10.62 -28.08
C ARG A 260 17.83 -10.87 -28.47
N ASP A 261 18.16 -12.11 -28.82
CA ASP A 261 19.37 -12.43 -29.52
C ASP A 261 19.36 -11.59 -30.79
N ARG A 262 20.29 -10.68 -30.84
CA ARG A 262 20.60 -9.88 -32.04
C ARG A 262 20.89 -10.89 -33.14
N VAL A 263 19.94 -11.06 -34.05
CA VAL A 263 20.24 -11.64 -35.36
C VAL A 263 21.26 -10.70 -36.02
N ARG A 264 22.53 -11.00 -35.85
CA ARG A 264 23.58 -10.51 -36.73
C ARG A 264 23.33 -11.19 -38.05
N THR A 265 22.77 -10.47 -38.98
CA THR A 265 22.91 -10.85 -40.41
C THR A 265 24.41 -10.79 -40.76
N PRO A 266 24.99 -11.87 -41.26
CA PRO A 266 26.32 -11.76 -41.85
C PRO A 266 26.15 -10.98 -43.15
N GLU A 267 26.85 -9.86 -43.26
CA GLU A 267 27.13 -9.24 -44.56
C GLU A 267 27.97 -10.24 -45.36
N GLY A 268 27.40 -10.69 -46.46
CA GLY A 268 28.07 -11.53 -47.42
C GLY A 268 28.97 -10.69 -48.32
N ASP A 269 30.09 -11.26 -48.64
CA ASP A 269 31.07 -10.82 -49.62
C ASP A 269 30.50 -10.58 -51.02
#